data_5973ec69b63137c3d6cf8d595c0adf43
#
_entry.id   5973ec69b63137c3d6cf8d595c0adf43
#
_cell.length_a   1.000
_cell.length_b   1.000
_cell.length_c   1.000
_cell.angle_alpha   90.00
_cell.angle_beta   90.00
_cell.angle_gamma   90.00
#
_symmetry.space_group_name_H-M   'P 1'
#
loop_
_entity.id
_entity.type
_entity.pdbx_description
1 polymer ?
#
loop_
_entity_poly.entity_id
_entity_poly.type
_entity_poly.pdbx_seq_one_letter_code
_entity_poly.pdbx_strand_id
1 'polypeptide(L)'
;MHLSTHRRTLTRTCFAVGLACATAAAGLAVLGPAGAGSAQAAGTHLTRQAPGDSKDVPQRLAVPKHAVTGYWQNFDNGAQVQKLREVPQEYDIIAVSFADATATPGEVTFRLDPAVGYPSVDEFKADIAAKQAAGKSVILSVGGERGNVTINSDASAAAFAASAHALMGEYGFDGIDIDLEHGVDSTYLTKALRSLSQAAGPSMVLTMAPQTLDMQSTGTEYFKTALAVKDILTVVNMQYYNSGSMLGCDGKVYAQGSVDFLTALACIQLEGGLDPSQVGLGVPASPRGAGSGYVDPGIVNNALDCLTRGTNCGSFKPVRTYPGLRGAMTWSTNWDASAQNAWSNAVGPHVHGLP
;
A
#
# COMPACT_ATOMS: atom_id res chain seq x y z
N MET A 1 34.02 -35.87 -29.17
CA MET A 1 33.59 -37.28 -29.23
C MET A 1 32.25 -37.41 -28.50
N HIS A 2 31.21 -37.77 -29.29
CA HIS A 2 29.84 -38.17 -28.95
C HIS A 2 28.87 -37.22 -28.22
N LEU A 3 28.01 -36.63 -29.07
CA LEU A 3 26.68 -36.12 -28.76
C LEU A 3 25.72 -37.28 -28.40
N SER A 4 24.84 -37.06 -27.48
CA SER A 4 23.61 -37.85 -27.35
C SER A 4 22.42 -36.94 -27.07
N THR A 5 21.59 -36.80 -28.09
CA THR A 5 20.30 -36.14 -28.12
C THR A 5 19.21 -37.09 -27.63
N HIS A 6 18.44 -36.74 -26.63
CA HIS A 6 17.17 -37.41 -26.31
C HIS A 6 16.00 -36.44 -26.49
N ARG A 7 15.28 -36.65 -27.61
CA ARG A 7 13.90 -36.11 -27.81
C ARG A 7 12.91 -36.96 -27.00
N ARG A 8 12.08 -36.33 -26.21
CA ARG A 8 10.87 -36.95 -25.68
C ARG A 8 9.63 -36.33 -26.29
N THR A 9 8.88 -37.19 -26.97
CA THR A 9 7.60 -36.98 -27.63
C THR A 9 6.50 -36.86 -26.57
N LEU A 10 5.70 -35.80 -26.60
CA LEU A 10 4.49 -35.64 -25.77
C LEU A 10 3.27 -36.05 -26.58
N THR A 11 2.61 -37.08 -26.12
CA THR A 11 1.35 -37.59 -26.67
C THR A 11 0.18 -36.76 -26.07
N ARG A 12 -0.64 -36.19 -26.95
CA ARG A 12 -1.88 -35.51 -26.61
C ARG A 12 -2.98 -36.57 -26.44
N THR A 13 -3.69 -36.55 -25.29
CA THR A 13 -4.93 -37.28 -25.13
C THR A 13 -6.07 -36.26 -24.92
N CYS A 14 -6.98 -36.23 -25.89
CA CYS A 14 -8.26 -35.51 -25.79
C CYS A 14 -9.27 -36.37 -25.00
N PHE A 15 -9.94 -35.75 -24.03
CA PHE A 15 -11.20 -36.27 -23.49
C PHE A 15 -12.29 -35.22 -23.65
N ALA A 16 -13.33 -35.60 -24.37
CA ALA A 16 -14.59 -34.90 -24.50
C ALA A 16 -15.66 -35.69 -23.74
N VAL A 17 -16.40 -35.02 -22.87
CA VAL A 17 -17.72 -35.46 -22.32
C VAL A 17 -18.35 -34.20 -21.76
N GLY A 18 -19.55 -33.72 -22.01
CA GLY A 18 -20.81 -34.35 -22.32
C GLY A 18 -21.81 -33.45 -21.59
N LEU A 19 -22.67 -32.82 -22.36
CA LEU A 19 -23.71 -31.81 -21.97
C LEU A 19 -24.90 -32.59 -21.32
N ALA A 20 -25.42 -32.13 -20.17
CA ALA A 20 -26.73 -32.49 -19.70
C ALA A 20 -27.51 -31.28 -19.21
N CYS A 21 -28.56 -30.94 -19.95
CA CYS A 21 -29.62 -30.00 -19.56
C CYS A 21 -30.58 -30.66 -18.58
N ALA A 22 -31.01 -29.94 -17.55
CA ALA A 22 -32.25 -30.24 -16.84
C ALA A 22 -32.98 -28.93 -16.54
N THR A 23 -34.16 -28.83 -17.15
CA THR A 23 -35.22 -27.84 -16.94
C THR A 23 -36.21 -28.31 -15.89
N ALA A 24 -36.68 -27.45 -15.00
CA ALA A 24 -37.97 -27.53 -14.28
C ALA A 24 -38.27 -26.14 -13.72
N ALA A 25 -39.20 -25.49 -14.16
CA ALA A 25 -40.67 -25.37 -14.11
C ALA A 25 -41.12 -24.52 -12.90
N ALA A 26 -41.88 -23.49 -13.30
CA ALA A 26 -42.49 -22.41 -12.52
C ALA A 26 -43.60 -22.91 -11.55
N GLY A 27 -43.78 -22.15 -10.46
CA GLY A 27 -44.97 -22.19 -9.62
C GLY A 27 -45.35 -20.78 -9.20
N LEU A 28 -46.39 -20.21 -9.85
CA LEU A 28 -47.13 -19.07 -9.39
C LEU A 28 -48.08 -19.44 -8.25
N ALA A 29 -48.20 -18.61 -7.24
CA ALA A 29 -49.40 -18.54 -6.41
C ALA A 29 -49.75 -17.08 -6.07
N VAL A 30 -51.05 -16.82 -6.18
CA VAL A 30 -51.72 -15.56 -6.32
C VAL A 30 -52.42 -15.14 -5.02
N LEU A 31 -52.34 -13.83 -4.71
CA LEU A 31 -53.29 -12.89 -4.10
C LEU A 31 -54.25 -13.29 -2.95
N GLY A 32 -54.35 -12.37 -2.00
CA GLY A 32 -55.59 -11.99 -1.31
C GLY A 32 -55.37 -10.89 -0.27
N PRO A 33 -56.22 -9.87 -0.22
CA PRO A 33 -56.05 -8.67 0.55
C PRO A 33 -56.97 -8.53 1.78
N ALA A 34 -56.71 -7.47 2.53
CA ALA A 34 -57.62 -6.74 3.43
C ALA A 34 -57.64 -7.09 4.93
N GLY A 35 -57.53 -6.02 5.70
CA GLY A 35 -57.90 -5.96 7.09
C GLY A 35 -57.40 -4.69 7.79
N ALA A 36 -58.10 -3.57 7.62
CA ALA A 36 -57.92 -2.38 8.42
C ALA A 36 -58.42 -2.60 9.86
N GLY A 37 -57.61 -2.24 10.84
CA GLY A 37 -57.98 -2.26 12.24
C GLY A 37 -57.23 -1.17 13.01
N SER A 38 -57.90 -0.04 13.21
CA SER A 38 -57.47 1.02 14.14
C SER A 38 -57.69 0.58 15.55
N ALA A 39 -56.64 0.64 16.39
CA ALA A 39 -56.77 0.64 17.85
C ALA A 39 -55.81 1.65 18.46
N GLN A 40 -56.40 2.68 19.03
CA GLN A 40 -55.78 3.62 19.94
C GLN A 40 -55.56 2.91 21.28
N ALA A 41 -54.40 3.01 21.88
CA ALA A 41 -54.21 2.80 23.31
C ALA A 41 -52.91 3.39 23.85
N ALA A 42 -53.09 4.27 24.78
CA ALA A 42 -52.36 4.48 26.04
C ALA A 42 -50.86 4.68 26.01
N GLY A 43 -50.46 5.89 26.33
CA GLY A 43 -49.08 6.26 26.68
C GLY A 43 -48.60 5.57 27.94
N THR A 44 -47.42 4.99 27.84
CA THR A 44 -46.55 4.74 28.97
C THR A 44 -45.26 5.55 28.73
N HIS A 45 -45.02 6.48 29.65
CA HIS A 45 -43.76 7.21 29.76
C HIS A 45 -42.64 6.24 30.05
N LEU A 46 -41.87 5.88 28.99
CA LEU A 46 -40.55 5.29 29.14
C LEU A 46 -39.56 6.45 29.31
N THR A 47 -39.02 6.59 30.49
CA THR A 47 -37.83 7.40 30.76
C THR A 47 -36.72 7.01 29.83
N ARG A 48 -36.37 7.93 28.94
CA ARG A 48 -35.25 7.84 28.04
C ARG A 48 -33.96 7.83 28.87
N GLN A 49 -33.38 6.66 29.07
CA GLN A 49 -32.02 6.55 29.58
C GLN A 49 -31.08 7.30 28.61
N ALA A 50 -30.31 8.23 29.15
CA ALA A 50 -29.28 8.92 28.39
C ALA A 50 -28.27 7.90 27.83
N PRO A 51 -27.77 8.10 26.62
CA PRO A 51 -26.68 7.28 26.10
C PRO A 51 -25.48 7.46 27.03
N GLY A 52 -24.96 6.34 27.53
CA GLY A 52 -23.72 6.32 28.29
C GLY A 52 -22.58 6.92 27.46
N ASP A 53 -21.65 7.54 28.17
CA ASP A 53 -20.43 8.15 27.68
C ASP A 53 -19.78 7.29 26.61
N SER A 54 -19.94 7.67 25.35
CA SER A 54 -19.01 7.31 24.30
C SER A 54 -17.70 8.02 24.66
N LYS A 55 -16.75 7.27 25.21
CA LYS A 55 -15.37 7.74 25.30
C LYS A 55 -15.02 8.32 23.94
N ASP A 56 -14.69 9.61 23.91
CA ASP A 56 -14.15 10.28 22.73
C ASP A 56 -12.91 9.47 22.27
N VAL A 57 -13.10 8.57 21.31
CA VAL A 57 -12.00 8.02 20.56
C VAL A 57 -11.49 9.18 19.71
N PRO A 58 -10.26 9.64 19.91
CA PRO A 58 -9.73 10.76 19.12
C PRO A 58 -9.96 10.44 17.63
N GLN A 59 -10.68 11.33 16.95
CA GLN A 59 -10.89 11.18 15.53
C GLN A 59 -9.52 11.25 14.87
N ARG A 60 -9.05 10.11 14.32
CA ARG A 60 -7.77 10.06 13.61
C ARG A 60 -7.78 11.07 12.47
N LEU A 61 -6.72 11.84 12.36
CA LEU A 61 -6.57 12.78 11.27
C LEU A 61 -6.41 12.00 9.96
N ALA A 62 -7.12 12.42 8.92
CA ALA A 62 -6.95 11.85 7.60
C ALA A 62 -5.53 12.17 7.06
N VAL A 63 -4.98 11.25 6.26
CA VAL A 63 -3.72 11.49 5.54
C VAL A 63 -3.84 12.80 4.74
N PRO A 64 -2.86 13.71 4.80
CA PRO A 64 -2.89 14.98 4.07
C PRO A 64 -3.06 14.78 2.56
N LYS A 65 -3.60 15.80 1.87
CA LYS A 65 -3.70 15.82 0.39
C LYS A 65 -2.37 15.46 -0.27
N HIS A 66 -1.30 16.10 0.19
CA HIS A 66 0.07 15.80 -0.21
C HIS A 66 0.80 15.24 1.00
N ALA A 67 1.43 14.10 0.85
CA ALA A 67 2.01 13.35 1.94
C ALA A 67 3.37 12.75 1.59
N VAL A 68 4.23 12.68 2.58
CA VAL A 68 5.53 12.01 2.53
C VAL A 68 5.43 10.70 3.28
N THR A 69 5.79 9.59 2.61
CA THR A 69 5.89 8.27 3.23
C THR A 69 7.34 7.94 3.51
N GLY A 70 7.64 7.45 4.71
CA GLY A 70 8.97 6.96 5.07
C GLY A 70 8.90 5.55 5.64
N TYR A 71 9.80 4.66 5.19
CA TYR A 71 9.94 3.33 5.73
C TYR A 71 10.88 3.37 6.95
N TRP A 72 10.40 2.93 8.10
CA TRP A 72 11.19 2.81 9.31
C TRP A 72 11.63 1.35 9.49
N GLN A 73 12.96 1.15 9.63
CA GLN A 73 13.56 -0.18 9.68
C GLN A 73 13.50 -0.76 11.10
N ASN A 74 12.80 -1.86 11.27
CA ASN A 74 12.79 -2.69 12.47
C ASN A 74 13.96 -3.69 12.48
N PHE A 75 15.12 -3.24 12.02
CA PHE A 75 16.37 -4.04 11.96
C PHE A 75 17.57 -3.13 11.76
N ASP A 76 18.78 -3.66 12.04
CA ASP A 76 20.04 -3.00 11.73
C ASP A 76 20.64 -3.59 10.43
N ASN A 77 20.84 -2.73 9.43
CA ASN A 77 21.52 -3.06 8.18
C ASN A 77 22.69 -2.10 7.86
N GLY A 78 23.17 -1.41 8.90
CA GLY A 78 24.24 -0.40 8.78
C GLY A 78 23.74 1.01 8.45
N ALA A 79 22.42 1.23 8.36
CA ALA A 79 21.81 2.54 8.46
C ALA A 79 21.80 3.01 9.93
N GLN A 80 21.55 4.30 10.15
CA GLN A 80 21.40 4.79 11.52
C GLN A 80 20.20 4.13 12.19
N VAL A 81 20.44 3.38 13.25
CA VAL A 81 19.37 2.88 14.11
C VAL A 81 18.73 4.07 14.80
N GLN A 82 17.39 4.16 14.74
CA GLN A 82 16.63 5.24 15.37
C GLN A 82 15.32 4.69 15.96
N LYS A 83 14.88 5.29 17.05
CA LYS A 83 13.54 5.03 17.59
C LYS A 83 12.48 5.74 16.74
N LEU A 84 11.25 5.22 16.72
CA LEU A 84 10.16 5.79 15.93
C LEU A 84 9.90 7.26 16.27
N ARG A 85 10.04 7.65 17.54
CA ARG A 85 9.91 9.06 18.01
C ARG A 85 10.89 10.01 17.33
N GLU A 86 12.06 9.50 16.88
CA GLU A 86 13.14 10.29 16.29
C GLU A 86 12.96 10.54 14.78
N VAL A 87 11.99 9.82 14.16
CA VAL A 87 11.63 10.05 12.75
C VAL A 87 11.19 11.50 12.56
N PRO A 88 11.72 12.24 11.56
CA PRO A 88 11.37 13.64 11.30
C PRO A 88 9.87 13.89 11.11
N GLN A 89 9.44 15.12 11.43
CA GLN A 89 8.03 15.53 11.31
C GLN A 89 7.56 15.70 9.88
N GLU A 90 8.46 15.72 8.92
CA GLU A 90 8.21 15.79 7.49
C GLU A 90 7.50 14.54 6.95
N TYR A 91 7.63 13.40 7.64
CA TYR A 91 6.94 12.16 7.28
C TYR A 91 5.51 12.15 7.80
N ASP A 92 4.55 11.95 6.91
CA ASP A 92 3.11 11.89 7.22
C ASP A 92 2.61 10.46 7.40
N ILE A 93 3.21 9.52 6.66
CA ILE A 93 2.98 8.08 6.77
C ILE A 93 4.31 7.42 7.11
N ILE A 94 4.35 6.65 8.19
CA ILE A 94 5.53 5.90 8.61
C ILE A 94 5.21 4.42 8.49
N ALA A 95 5.85 3.73 7.55
CA ALA A 95 5.70 2.30 7.31
C ALA A 95 6.74 1.52 8.12
N VAL A 96 6.30 0.80 9.15
CA VAL A 96 7.17 -0.04 10.00
C VAL A 96 7.53 -1.32 9.25
N SER A 97 8.80 -1.53 8.95
CA SER A 97 9.33 -2.60 8.09
C SER A 97 10.06 -3.66 8.90
N PHE A 98 9.65 -4.92 8.92
CA PHE A 98 8.53 -5.52 8.22
C PHE A 98 7.82 -6.53 9.12
N ALA A 99 6.56 -6.86 8.79
CA ALA A 99 5.94 -8.08 9.25
C ALA A 99 6.46 -9.27 8.46
N ASP A 100 6.73 -10.37 9.15
CA ASP A 100 7.26 -11.60 8.60
C ASP A 100 6.15 -12.61 8.29
N ALA A 101 6.39 -13.49 7.31
CA ALA A 101 5.56 -14.66 7.06
C ALA A 101 5.71 -15.68 8.20
N THR A 102 4.63 -16.39 8.51
CA THR A 102 4.67 -17.59 9.36
C THR A 102 4.76 -18.86 8.52
N ALA A 103 4.70 -20.01 9.17
CA ALA A 103 4.59 -21.29 8.47
C ALA A 103 3.21 -21.50 7.79
N THR A 104 2.20 -20.72 8.18
CA THR A 104 0.84 -20.76 7.58
C THR A 104 0.79 -19.81 6.39
N PRO A 105 0.47 -20.28 5.17
CA PRO A 105 0.35 -19.40 4.02
C PRO A 105 -0.60 -18.22 4.26
N GLY A 106 -0.12 -17.02 3.97
CA GLY A 106 -0.85 -15.76 4.16
C GLY A 106 -0.77 -15.19 5.58
N GLU A 107 -0.54 -16.00 6.59
CA GLU A 107 -0.43 -15.50 7.96
C GLU A 107 0.86 -14.69 8.16
N VAL A 108 0.75 -13.54 8.83
CA VAL A 108 1.88 -12.66 9.14
C VAL A 108 2.02 -12.46 10.64
N THR A 109 3.25 -12.19 11.06
CA THR A 109 3.62 -11.87 12.44
C THR A 109 4.53 -10.64 12.46
N PHE A 110 4.59 -9.97 13.59
CA PHE A 110 5.53 -8.86 13.80
C PHE A 110 6.16 -9.01 15.17
N ARG A 111 7.46 -8.80 15.22
CA ARG A 111 8.22 -8.75 16.47
C ARG A 111 9.18 -7.58 16.40
N LEU A 112 9.16 -6.76 17.43
CA LEU A 112 10.12 -5.68 17.57
C LEU A 112 11.52 -6.26 17.73
N ASP A 113 12.45 -5.89 16.83
CA ASP A 113 13.82 -6.38 16.84
C ASP A 113 14.61 -5.71 17.98
N PRO A 114 15.29 -6.47 18.84
CA PRO A 114 16.15 -5.89 19.87
C PRO A 114 17.22 -4.92 19.35
N ALA A 115 17.67 -5.08 18.09
CA ALA A 115 18.67 -4.20 17.47
C ALA A 115 18.22 -2.74 17.36
N VAL A 116 16.90 -2.47 17.36
CA VAL A 116 16.38 -1.08 17.31
C VAL A 116 16.42 -0.37 18.68
N GLY A 117 16.87 -1.06 19.74
CA GLY A 117 17.21 -0.46 21.02
C GLY A 117 16.03 -0.01 21.89
N TYR A 118 14.84 -0.57 21.67
CA TYR A 118 13.72 -0.34 22.60
C TYR A 118 13.84 -1.22 23.84
N PRO A 119 13.65 -0.68 25.03
CA PRO A 119 13.67 -1.47 26.27
C PRO A 119 12.43 -2.36 26.44
N SER A 120 11.31 -2.01 25.78
CA SER A 120 10.08 -2.78 25.80
C SER A 120 9.19 -2.50 24.59
N VAL A 121 8.28 -3.42 24.30
CA VAL A 121 7.24 -3.23 23.27
C VAL A 121 6.27 -2.09 23.65
N ASP A 122 6.04 -1.87 24.93
CA ASP A 122 5.17 -0.79 25.39
C ASP A 122 5.76 0.60 25.06
N GLU A 123 7.08 0.77 25.15
CA GLU A 123 7.72 2.02 24.72
C GLU A 123 7.59 2.24 23.21
N PHE A 124 7.71 1.19 22.41
CA PHE A 124 7.47 1.27 20.96
C PHE A 124 6.01 1.65 20.64
N LYS A 125 5.04 1.02 21.33
CA LYS A 125 3.61 1.38 21.20
C LYS A 125 3.33 2.83 21.64
N ALA A 126 4.02 3.31 22.67
CA ALA A 126 3.92 4.71 23.10
C ALA A 126 4.44 5.67 22.01
N ASP A 127 5.51 5.31 21.29
CA ASP A 127 6.02 6.09 20.17
C ASP A 127 5.05 6.11 18.99
N ILE A 128 4.39 4.98 18.68
CA ILE A 128 3.32 4.93 17.69
C ILE A 128 2.22 5.93 18.07
N ALA A 129 1.70 5.84 19.29
CA ALA A 129 0.66 6.74 19.78
C ALA A 129 1.09 8.21 19.76
N ALA A 130 2.36 8.52 20.07
CA ALA A 130 2.89 9.87 20.04
C ALA A 130 2.94 10.42 18.61
N LYS A 131 3.34 9.62 17.60
CA LYS A 131 3.32 10.01 16.19
C LYS A 131 1.89 10.25 15.70
N GLN A 132 0.95 9.39 16.09
CA GLN A 132 -0.47 9.54 15.76
C GLN A 132 -1.07 10.82 16.39
N ALA A 133 -0.73 11.11 17.65
CA ALA A 133 -1.13 12.35 18.31
C ALA A 133 -0.55 13.61 17.63
N ALA A 134 0.59 13.48 16.95
CA ALA A 134 1.18 14.52 16.11
C ALA A 134 0.59 14.58 14.69
N GLY A 135 -0.48 13.82 14.40
CA GLY A 135 -1.17 13.81 13.12
C GLY A 135 -0.52 12.94 12.05
N LYS A 136 0.37 12.02 12.44
CA LYS A 136 1.02 11.08 11.51
C LYS A 136 0.30 9.74 11.51
N SER A 137 0.33 9.04 10.38
CA SER A 137 -0.12 7.65 10.29
C SER A 137 1.06 6.71 10.46
N VAL A 138 0.92 5.72 11.34
CA VAL A 138 1.93 4.66 11.51
C VAL A 138 1.31 3.33 11.09
N ILE A 139 1.84 2.74 10.04
CA ILE A 139 1.32 1.51 9.43
C ILE A 139 2.35 0.39 9.47
N LEU A 140 1.89 -0.86 9.36
CA LEU A 140 2.77 -2.02 9.30
C LEU A 140 3.01 -2.42 7.85
N SER A 141 4.26 -2.45 7.40
CA SER A 141 4.62 -2.95 6.07
C SER A 141 4.83 -4.46 6.08
N VAL A 142 4.35 -5.12 5.03
CA VAL A 142 4.45 -6.58 4.83
C VAL A 142 5.23 -6.88 3.57
N GLY A 143 6.29 -7.66 3.67
CA GLY A 143 7.10 -8.06 2.53
C GLY A 143 8.55 -7.58 2.60
N GLY A 144 8.94 -6.72 1.65
CA GLY A 144 10.31 -6.32 1.41
C GLY A 144 11.14 -7.39 0.71
N GLU A 145 12.41 -7.09 0.42
CA GLU A 145 13.33 -7.95 -0.34
C GLU A 145 13.37 -9.41 0.16
N ARG A 146 13.26 -9.62 1.47
CA ARG A 146 13.35 -10.96 2.09
C ARG A 146 12.00 -11.52 2.51
N GLY A 147 10.95 -10.72 2.48
CA GLY A 147 9.61 -11.12 2.89
C GLY A 147 8.92 -11.96 1.82
N ASN A 148 8.57 -13.20 2.15
CA ASN A 148 7.88 -14.12 1.24
C ASN A 148 6.53 -14.52 1.82
N VAL A 149 5.54 -13.64 1.73
CA VAL A 149 4.16 -13.91 2.17
C VAL A 149 3.33 -14.36 0.98
N THR A 150 2.89 -15.62 1.00
CA THR A 150 2.13 -16.22 -0.11
C THR A 150 0.63 -16.09 0.12
N ILE A 151 -0.06 -15.34 -0.76
CA ILE A 151 -1.52 -15.14 -0.73
C ILE A 151 -2.09 -15.62 -2.06
N ASN A 152 -2.39 -16.93 -2.18
CA ASN A 152 -2.76 -17.57 -3.44
C ASN A 152 -4.00 -18.50 -3.32
N SER A 153 -4.77 -18.35 -2.26
CA SER A 153 -6.00 -19.10 -2.00
C SER A 153 -6.94 -18.34 -1.09
N ASP A 154 -8.21 -18.73 -1.02
CA ASP A 154 -9.15 -18.14 -0.07
C ASP A 154 -8.70 -18.31 1.39
N ALA A 155 -8.08 -19.45 1.71
CA ALA A 155 -7.57 -19.71 3.05
C ALA A 155 -6.41 -18.75 3.41
N SER A 156 -5.43 -18.56 2.50
CA SER A 156 -4.31 -17.64 2.73
C SER A 156 -4.75 -16.17 2.73
N ALA A 157 -5.75 -15.81 1.93
CA ALA A 157 -6.33 -14.47 1.97
C ALA A 157 -7.04 -14.18 3.31
N ALA A 158 -7.78 -15.17 3.84
CA ALA A 158 -8.42 -15.03 5.16
C ALA A 158 -7.38 -15.00 6.29
N ALA A 159 -6.34 -15.82 6.24
CA ALA A 159 -5.26 -15.84 7.22
C ALA A 159 -4.52 -14.50 7.26
N PHE A 160 -4.22 -13.92 6.08
CA PHE A 160 -3.61 -12.60 5.98
C PHE A 160 -4.48 -11.53 6.63
N ALA A 161 -5.75 -11.43 6.24
CA ALA A 161 -6.65 -10.42 6.76
C ALA A 161 -6.79 -10.52 8.28
N ALA A 162 -6.92 -11.73 8.82
CA ALA A 162 -7.07 -11.95 10.25
C ALA A 162 -5.81 -11.60 11.05
N SER A 163 -4.63 -12.06 10.60
CA SER A 163 -3.37 -11.81 11.30
C SER A 163 -2.93 -10.34 11.20
N ALA A 164 -3.08 -9.71 10.02
CA ALA A 164 -2.80 -8.29 9.85
C ALA A 164 -3.71 -7.42 10.73
N HIS A 165 -5.02 -7.71 10.78
CA HIS A 165 -5.95 -7.00 11.66
C HIS A 165 -5.61 -7.17 13.14
N ALA A 166 -5.22 -8.38 13.56
CA ALA A 166 -4.78 -8.64 14.94
C ALA A 166 -3.55 -7.81 15.30
N LEU A 167 -2.53 -7.75 14.40
CA LEU A 167 -1.32 -6.95 14.60
C LEU A 167 -1.63 -5.45 14.65
N MET A 168 -2.54 -4.96 13.78
CA MET A 168 -2.99 -3.57 13.84
C MET A 168 -3.60 -3.24 15.22
N GLY A 169 -4.43 -4.12 15.75
CA GLY A 169 -5.02 -3.95 17.10
C GLY A 169 -4.00 -4.06 18.23
N GLU A 170 -3.06 -5.02 18.13
CA GLU A 170 -2.05 -5.25 19.16
C GLU A 170 -1.07 -4.08 19.31
N TYR A 171 -0.58 -3.55 18.21
CA TYR A 171 0.42 -2.47 18.21
C TYR A 171 -0.17 -1.07 18.07
N GLY A 172 -1.43 -0.96 17.68
CA GLY A 172 -2.10 0.32 17.41
C GLY A 172 -1.78 0.92 16.04
N PHE A 173 -1.40 0.10 15.05
CA PHE A 173 -1.15 0.59 13.70
C PHE A 173 -2.42 1.13 13.02
N ASP A 174 -2.27 2.19 12.23
CA ASP A 174 -3.35 2.83 11.48
C ASP A 174 -3.74 2.08 10.20
N GLY A 175 -2.96 1.11 9.80
CA GLY A 175 -3.17 0.40 8.55
C GLY A 175 -2.02 -0.51 8.17
N ILE A 176 -1.96 -0.84 6.88
CA ILE A 176 -1.00 -1.77 6.33
C ILE A 176 -0.40 -1.25 5.03
N ASP A 177 0.84 -1.62 4.78
CA ASP A 177 1.53 -1.44 3.53
C ASP A 177 1.83 -2.80 2.88
N ILE A 178 1.70 -2.89 1.57
CA ILE A 178 1.98 -4.09 0.79
C ILE A 178 3.25 -3.87 -0.03
N ASP A 179 4.34 -4.52 0.40
CA ASP A 179 5.65 -4.48 -0.23
C ASP A 179 6.11 -5.90 -0.65
N LEU A 180 5.23 -6.63 -1.35
CA LEU A 180 5.47 -8.01 -1.76
C LEU A 180 6.29 -8.06 -3.06
N GLU A 181 7.59 -8.33 -2.97
CA GLU A 181 8.52 -8.28 -4.10
C GLU A 181 8.71 -9.63 -4.83
N HIS A 182 8.06 -10.70 -4.36
CA HIS A 182 8.19 -12.06 -4.93
C HIS A 182 6.97 -12.48 -5.76
N GLY A 183 6.19 -11.49 -6.22
CA GLY A 183 4.96 -11.68 -6.98
C GLY A 183 3.72 -11.76 -6.12
N VAL A 184 2.59 -11.38 -6.70
CA VAL A 184 1.28 -11.38 -6.06
C VAL A 184 0.27 -12.08 -6.96
N ASP A 185 -0.80 -12.62 -6.36
CA ASP A 185 -2.01 -13.04 -7.06
C ASP A 185 -3.10 -11.98 -6.81
N SER A 186 -3.47 -11.26 -7.86
CA SER A 186 -4.41 -10.14 -7.74
C SER A 186 -5.78 -10.56 -7.22
N THR A 187 -6.22 -11.78 -7.51
CA THR A 187 -7.52 -12.28 -7.04
C THR A 187 -7.53 -12.42 -5.53
N TYR A 188 -6.55 -13.11 -4.98
CA TYR A 188 -6.52 -13.43 -3.54
C TYR A 188 -6.00 -12.26 -2.71
N LEU A 189 -5.05 -11.48 -3.22
CA LEU A 189 -4.61 -10.27 -2.53
C LEU A 189 -5.75 -9.25 -2.44
N THR A 190 -6.54 -9.05 -3.51
CA THR A 190 -7.74 -8.19 -3.46
C THR A 190 -8.73 -8.66 -2.40
N LYS A 191 -9.01 -9.98 -2.32
CA LYS A 191 -9.89 -10.56 -1.29
C LYS A 191 -9.36 -10.27 0.12
N ALA A 192 -8.06 -10.49 0.34
CA ALA A 192 -7.40 -10.25 1.62
C ALA A 192 -7.54 -8.78 2.07
N LEU A 193 -7.20 -7.84 1.18
CA LEU A 193 -7.24 -6.40 1.46
C LEU A 193 -8.65 -5.88 1.70
N ARG A 194 -9.64 -6.36 0.95
CA ARG A 194 -11.04 -6.00 1.19
C ARG A 194 -11.57 -6.55 2.52
N SER A 195 -11.24 -7.79 2.86
CA SER A 195 -11.60 -8.39 4.15
C SER A 195 -10.95 -7.63 5.31
N LEU A 196 -9.66 -7.28 5.17
CA LEU A 196 -8.96 -6.47 6.16
C LEU A 196 -9.58 -5.09 6.32
N SER A 197 -9.86 -4.39 5.21
CA SER A 197 -10.49 -3.06 5.24
C SER A 197 -11.88 -3.09 5.87
N GLN A 198 -12.66 -4.13 5.61
CA GLN A 198 -13.97 -4.31 6.25
C GLN A 198 -13.84 -4.50 7.76
N ALA A 199 -12.84 -5.23 8.24
CA ALA A 199 -12.60 -5.48 9.65
C ALA A 199 -12.03 -4.24 10.37
N ALA A 200 -11.09 -3.53 9.73
CA ALA A 200 -10.40 -2.37 10.31
C ALA A 200 -11.22 -1.07 10.22
N GLY A 201 -12.18 -1.00 9.30
CA GLY A 201 -13.05 0.16 9.09
C GLY A 201 -12.48 1.21 8.14
N PRO A 202 -13.25 2.29 7.87
CA PRO A 202 -12.99 3.23 6.78
C PRO A 202 -11.77 4.15 7.02
N SER A 203 -11.24 4.20 8.22
CA SER A 203 -10.04 4.99 8.55
C SER A 203 -8.74 4.24 8.32
N MET A 204 -8.79 2.98 7.84
CA MET A 204 -7.59 2.20 7.57
C MET A 204 -6.75 2.85 6.45
N VAL A 205 -5.47 3.04 6.72
CA VAL A 205 -4.49 3.50 5.72
C VAL A 205 -3.94 2.27 4.98
N LEU A 206 -4.18 2.19 3.67
CA LEU A 206 -3.66 1.13 2.82
C LEU A 206 -2.67 1.72 1.82
N THR A 207 -1.41 1.28 1.86
CA THR A 207 -0.39 1.67 0.88
C THR A 207 0.19 0.45 0.17
N MET A 208 0.83 0.67 -0.96
CA MET A 208 1.52 -0.36 -1.73
C MET A 208 2.85 0.19 -2.23
N ALA A 209 3.89 -0.66 -2.27
CA ALA A 209 5.21 -0.32 -2.78
C ALA A 209 5.68 -1.27 -3.89
N PRO A 210 4.94 -1.40 -5.00
CA PRO A 210 5.34 -2.26 -6.11
C PRO A 210 6.66 -1.79 -6.75
N GLN A 211 7.41 -2.74 -7.33
CA GLN A 211 8.53 -2.42 -8.20
C GLN A 211 8.03 -1.78 -9.51
N THR A 212 8.90 -1.09 -10.25
CA THR A 212 8.51 -0.49 -11.54
C THR A 212 7.95 -1.51 -12.54
N LEU A 213 8.52 -2.72 -12.56
CA LEU A 213 8.06 -3.82 -13.41
C LEU A 213 6.60 -4.19 -13.15
N ASP A 214 6.17 -4.15 -11.90
CA ASP A 214 4.82 -4.50 -11.47
C ASP A 214 3.74 -3.50 -11.92
N MET A 215 4.16 -2.30 -12.32
CA MET A 215 3.27 -1.21 -12.71
C MET A 215 3.43 -0.79 -14.19
N GLN A 216 4.09 -1.61 -15.02
CA GLN A 216 4.27 -1.31 -16.46
C GLN A 216 3.00 -1.45 -17.30
N SER A 217 2.00 -2.14 -16.81
CA SER A 217 0.74 -2.39 -17.51
C SER A 217 -0.39 -2.65 -16.51
N THR A 218 -1.59 -2.19 -16.82
CA THR A 218 -2.82 -2.54 -16.08
C THR A 218 -3.11 -4.06 -16.07
N GLY A 219 -2.38 -4.83 -16.87
CA GLY A 219 -2.44 -6.28 -16.91
C GLY A 219 -1.54 -7.00 -15.90
N THR A 220 -0.60 -6.32 -15.24
CA THR A 220 0.23 -6.91 -14.19
C THR A 220 -0.57 -7.15 -12.91
N GLU A 221 -0.18 -8.12 -12.11
CA GLU A 221 -0.96 -8.54 -10.95
C GLU A 221 -1.05 -7.45 -9.87
N TYR A 222 0.03 -6.69 -9.65
CA TYR A 222 0.01 -5.57 -8.71
C TYR A 222 -0.92 -4.45 -9.18
N PHE A 223 -0.83 -4.07 -10.46
CA PHE A 223 -1.68 -3.00 -10.99
C PHE A 223 -3.17 -3.40 -10.97
N LYS A 224 -3.49 -4.67 -11.33
CA LYS A 224 -4.85 -5.21 -11.18
C LYS A 224 -5.34 -5.09 -9.75
N THR A 225 -4.49 -5.46 -8.77
CA THR A 225 -4.83 -5.34 -7.35
C THR A 225 -5.09 -3.89 -6.97
N ALA A 226 -4.19 -2.96 -7.32
CA ALA A 226 -4.35 -1.54 -7.01
C ALA A 226 -5.65 -0.96 -7.56
N LEU A 227 -6.00 -1.29 -8.81
CA LEU A 227 -7.27 -0.89 -9.42
C LEU A 227 -8.48 -1.54 -8.75
N ALA A 228 -8.37 -2.82 -8.38
CA ALA A 228 -9.45 -3.56 -7.74
C ALA A 228 -9.76 -3.10 -6.32
N VAL A 229 -8.81 -2.45 -5.63
CA VAL A 229 -8.99 -1.88 -4.28
C VAL A 229 -8.90 -0.35 -4.27
N LYS A 230 -9.07 0.29 -5.42
CA LYS A 230 -8.90 1.74 -5.60
C LYS A 230 -9.73 2.57 -4.60
N ASP A 231 -10.92 2.12 -4.28
CA ASP A 231 -11.84 2.77 -3.35
C ASP A 231 -11.38 2.77 -1.88
N ILE A 232 -10.43 1.90 -1.52
CA ILE A 232 -9.85 1.81 -0.17
C ILE A 232 -8.34 2.10 -0.15
N LEU A 233 -7.72 2.33 -1.30
CA LEU A 233 -6.29 2.55 -1.47
C LEU A 233 -5.92 4.01 -1.17
N THR A 234 -4.97 4.21 -0.27
CA THR A 234 -4.45 5.54 0.08
C THR A 234 -3.41 6.02 -0.92
N VAL A 235 -2.38 5.19 -1.20
CA VAL A 235 -1.32 5.53 -2.16
C VAL A 235 -0.54 4.30 -2.61
N VAL A 236 -0.13 4.30 -3.88
CA VAL A 236 0.91 3.43 -4.44
C VAL A 236 2.22 4.23 -4.47
N ASN A 237 3.18 3.83 -3.68
CA ASN A 237 4.53 4.37 -3.61
C ASN A 237 5.46 3.48 -4.44
N MET A 238 5.35 3.51 -5.78
CA MET A 238 6.17 2.67 -6.65
C MET A 238 7.67 2.90 -6.39
N GLN A 239 8.46 1.83 -6.39
CA GLN A 239 9.90 1.86 -6.18
C GLN A 239 10.63 2.20 -7.49
N TYR A 240 11.08 3.46 -7.67
CA TYR A 240 11.77 3.93 -8.89
C TYR A 240 13.30 3.68 -8.85
N TYR A 241 13.72 2.65 -8.14
CA TYR A 241 15.12 2.26 -7.96
C TYR A 241 15.30 0.76 -8.26
N ASN A 242 16.53 0.28 -8.34
CA ASN A 242 16.87 -1.12 -8.72
C ASN A 242 16.20 -1.60 -10.02
N SER A 243 15.89 -0.69 -10.95
CA SER A 243 14.99 -0.94 -12.09
C SER A 243 15.66 -0.83 -13.46
N GLY A 244 16.87 -0.29 -13.54
CA GLY A 244 17.59 -0.10 -14.81
C GLY A 244 16.90 0.89 -15.74
N SER A 245 16.41 0.41 -16.88
CA SER A 245 15.70 1.21 -17.90
C SER A 245 14.34 0.58 -18.20
N MET A 246 13.29 1.40 -18.29
CA MET A 246 11.92 0.97 -18.51
C MET A 246 11.21 1.84 -19.55
N LEU A 247 10.14 1.32 -20.12
CA LEU A 247 9.24 2.08 -21.00
C LEU A 247 8.42 3.07 -20.16
N GLY A 248 8.35 4.32 -20.63
CA GLY A 248 7.39 5.30 -20.14
C GLY A 248 6.02 5.16 -20.81
N CYS A 249 5.04 5.95 -20.37
CA CYS A 249 3.68 5.95 -20.95
C CYS A 249 3.63 6.40 -22.42
N ASP A 250 4.68 7.06 -22.92
CA ASP A 250 4.84 7.47 -24.33
C ASP A 250 5.54 6.40 -25.18
N GLY A 251 5.84 5.24 -24.62
CA GLY A 251 6.52 4.14 -25.29
C GLY A 251 8.02 4.30 -25.53
N LYS A 252 8.62 5.38 -24.98
CA LYS A 252 10.08 5.56 -25.02
C LYS A 252 10.73 4.94 -23.79
N VAL A 253 12.02 4.61 -23.91
CA VAL A 253 12.83 4.04 -22.83
C VAL A 253 13.49 5.16 -22.04
N TYR A 254 13.35 5.09 -20.71
CA TYR A 254 13.98 6.00 -19.76
C TYR A 254 14.84 5.21 -18.77
N ALA A 255 15.99 5.75 -18.42
CA ALA A 255 16.90 5.17 -17.44
C ALA A 255 16.60 5.72 -16.03
N GLN A 256 16.66 4.85 -15.03
CA GLN A 256 16.54 5.26 -13.62
C GLN A 256 17.57 6.35 -13.26
N GLY A 257 17.30 7.12 -12.22
CA GLY A 257 18.19 8.20 -11.79
C GLY A 257 17.92 9.55 -12.48
N SER A 258 16.78 9.72 -13.15
CA SER A 258 16.43 10.95 -13.88
C SER A 258 15.00 11.43 -13.60
N VAL A 259 14.74 12.71 -13.82
CA VAL A 259 13.38 13.29 -13.78
C VAL A 259 12.48 12.57 -14.75
N ASP A 260 12.97 12.27 -15.95
CA ASP A 260 12.20 11.59 -16.99
C ASP A 260 11.74 10.19 -16.57
N PHE A 261 12.60 9.43 -15.90
CA PHE A 261 12.24 8.10 -15.40
C PHE A 261 11.11 8.19 -14.38
N LEU A 262 11.22 9.10 -13.40
CA LEU A 262 10.19 9.28 -12.38
C LEU A 262 8.86 9.70 -13.01
N THR A 263 8.89 10.66 -13.92
CA THR A 263 7.66 11.25 -14.48
C THR A 263 7.00 10.39 -15.54
N ALA A 264 7.79 9.75 -16.43
CA ALA A 264 7.25 8.91 -17.50
C ALA A 264 6.66 7.59 -16.97
N LEU A 265 7.21 7.05 -15.86
CA LEU A 265 6.67 5.84 -15.26
C LEU A 265 5.48 6.17 -14.33
N ALA A 266 5.50 7.30 -13.61
CA ALA A 266 4.32 7.76 -12.87
C ALA A 266 3.12 7.99 -13.80
N CYS A 267 3.37 8.49 -15.01
CA CYS A 267 2.37 8.65 -16.06
C CYS A 267 1.62 7.34 -16.37
N ILE A 268 2.29 6.19 -16.36
CA ILE A 268 1.63 4.88 -16.59
C ILE A 268 0.56 4.63 -15.54
N GLN A 269 0.84 4.90 -14.27
CA GLN A 269 -0.12 4.73 -13.18
C GLN A 269 -1.29 5.71 -13.30
N LEU A 270 -1.00 6.98 -13.59
CA LEU A 270 -1.97 8.06 -13.72
C LEU A 270 -2.91 7.86 -14.91
N GLU A 271 -2.37 7.48 -16.08
CA GLU A 271 -3.17 7.20 -17.27
C GLU A 271 -3.79 5.79 -17.22
N GLY A 272 -3.24 4.89 -16.41
CA GLY A 272 -3.75 3.54 -16.18
C GLY A 272 -4.95 3.47 -15.25
N GLY A 273 -5.36 4.59 -14.63
CA GLY A 273 -6.62 4.69 -13.90
C GLY A 273 -6.52 4.93 -12.39
N LEU A 274 -5.32 5.07 -11.82
CA LEU A 274 -5.18 5.55 -10.44
C LEU A 274 -5.46 7.05 -10.38
N ASP A 275 -6.09 7.49 -9.29
CA ASP A 275 -6.24 8.92 -9.04
C ASP A 275 -4.88 9.54 -8.68
N PRO A 276 -4.63 10.81 -9.02
CA PRO A 276 -3.37 11.46 -8.66
C PRO A 276 -3.06 11.37 -7.16
N SER A 277 -4.08 11.45 -6.30
CA SER A 277 -3.94 11.26 -4.85
C SER A 277 -3.51 9.84 -4.43
N GLN A 278 -3.48 8.90 -5.37
CA GLN A 278 -3.05 7.52 -5.14
C GLN A 278 -1.69 7.21 -5.73
N VAL A 279 -0.95 8.20 -6.23
CA VAL A 279 0.38 8.01 -6.84
C VAL A 279 1.43 8.78 -6.07
N GLY A 280 2.46 8.07 -5.60
CA GLY A 280 3.65 8.59 -4.93
C GLY A 280 4.95 8.16 -5.62
N LEU A 281 5.99 8.97 -5.49
CA LEU A 281 7.30 8.73 -6.10
C LEU A 281 8.25 8.14 -5.06
N GLY A 282 8.55 6.83 -5.14
CA GLY A 282 9.40 6.11 -4.19
C GLY A 282 10.87 6.06 -4.62
N VAL A 283 11.77 6.60 -3.80
CA VAL A 283 13.21 6.65 -4.06
C VAL A 283 14.03 6.33 -2.80
N PRO A 284 15.31 5.91 -2.91
CA PRO A 284 16.17 5.77 -1.74
C PRO A 284 16.53 7.14 -1.13
N ALA A 285 16.62 7.21 0.20
CA ALA A 285 17.02 8.45 0.90
C ALA A 285 18.51 8.77 0.74
N SER A 286 19.32 7.75 0.45
CA SER A 286 20.77 7.91 0.26
C SER A 286 21.31 6.90 -0.76
N PRO A 287 22.53 7.11 -1.31
CA PRO A 287 23.15 6.16 -2.24
C PRO A 287 23.35 4.75 -1.66
N ARG A 288 23.34 4.63 -0.33
CA ARG A 288 23.50 3.33 0.37
C ARG A 288 22.15 2.62 0.60
N GLY A 289 21.02 3.29 0.35
CA GLY A 289 19.67 2.76 0.57
C GLY A 289 19.24 1.72 -0.45
N ALA A 290 19.87 1.69 -1.64
CA ALA A 290 19.57 0.73 -2.70
C ALA A 290 20.80 0.42 -3.54
N GLY A 291 20.75 -0.66 -4.31
CA GLY A 291 21.83 -1.05 -5.21
C GLY A 291 22.02 -0.08 -6.39
N SER A 292 20.95 0.61 -6.80
CA SER A 292 20.99 1.59 -7.89
C SER A 292 19.72 2.46 -7.88
N GLY A 293 19.72 3.55 -8.65
CA GLY A 293 18.53 4.41 -8.82
C GLY A 293 18.38 5.51 -7.76
N TYR A 294 19.39 5.73 -6.91
CA TYR A 294 19.41 6.93 -6.07
C TYR A 294 19.37 8.19 -6.91
N VAL A 295 18.64 9.17 -6.45
CA VAL A 295 18.58 10.53 -7.02
C VAL A 295 18.72 11.57 -5.89
N ASP A 296 19.36 12.67 -6.21
CA ASP A 296 19.36 13.82 -5.30
C ASP A 296 17.94 14.32 -5.05
N PRO A 297 17.62 14.81 -3.85
CA PRO A 297 16.29 15.35 -3.50
C PRO A 297 15.75 16.37 -4.51
N GLY A 298 16.61 17.18 -5.13
CA GLY A 298 16.23 18.14 -6.17
C GLY A 298 15.63 17.48 -7.42
N ILE A 299 16.06 16.26 -7.77
CA ILE A 299 15.48 15.50 -8.90
C ILE A 299 14.05 15.05 -8.56
N VAL A 300 13.82 14.65 -7.31
CA VAL A 300 12.46 14.29 -6.83
C VAL A 300 11.55 15.52 -6.90
N ASN A 301 12.01 16.66 -6.39
CA ASN A 301 11.25 17.91 -6.41
C ASN A 301 10.94 18.36 -7.84
N ASN A 302 11.90 18.26 -8.76
CA ASN A 302 11.69 18.54 -10.18
C ASN A 302 10.65 17.60 -10.82
N ALA A 303 10.66 16.31 -10.47
CA ALA A 303 9.67 15.36 -10.97
C ALA A 303 8.27 15.67 -10.42
N LEU A 304 8.16 16.03 -9.14
CA LEU A 304 6.91 16.48 -8.54
C LEU A 304 6.38 17.75 -9.22
N ASP A 305 7.24 18.75 -9.47
CA ASP A 305 6.86 19.97 -10.20
C ASP A 305 6.44 19.68 -11.64
N CYS A 306 7.15 18.77 -12.32
CA CYS A 306 6.79 18.36 -13.66
C CYS A 306 5.39 17.75 -13.70
N LEU A 307 5.09 16.83 -12.79
CA LEU A 307 3.78 16.18 -12.74
C LEU A 307 2.67 17.12 -12.26
N THR A 308 2.93 17.99 -11.30
CA THR A 308 1.87 18.80 -10.68
C THR A 308 1.67 20.17 -11.34
N ARG A 309 2.74 20.80 -11.86
CA ARG A 309 2.77 22.17 -12.40
C ARG A 309 3.17 22.24 -13.86
N GLY A 310 3.73 21.17 -14.44
CA GLY A 310 4.27 21.16 -15.81
C GLY A 310 5.60 21.94 -15.94
N THR A 311 6.30 22.17 -14.83
CA THR A 311 7.59 22.88 -14.78
C THR A 311 8.71 21.93 -14.37
N ASN A 312 9.97 22.28 -14.62
CA ASN A 312 11.14 21.49 -14.25
C ASN A 312 11.17 20.06 -14.86
N CYS A 313 10.41 19.83 -15.94
CA CYS A 313 10.43 18.56 -16.68
C CYS A 313 11.77 18.39 -17.40
N GLY A 314 12.15 17.12 -17.59
CA GLY A 314 13.21 16.76 -18.53
C GLY A 314 12.74 16.76 -19.98
N SER A 315 13.14 15.72 -20.72
CA SER A 315 12.68 15.49 -22.11
C SER A 315 11.24 14.96 -22.17
N PHE A 316 10.82 14.18 -21.17
CA PHE A 316 9.44 13.75 -21.02
C PHE A 316 8.58 14.89 -20.45
N LYS A 317 7.40 15.07 -21.02
CA LYS A 317 6.39 16.01 -20.54
C LYS A 317 5.04 15.31 -20.49
N PRO A 318 4.37 15.27 -19.34
CA PRO A 318 3.04 14.68 -19.25
C PRO A 318 2.05 15.47 -20.11
N VAL A 319 1.06 14.79 -20.65
CA VAL A 319 0.01 15.43 -21.50
C VAL A 319 -0.85 16.43 -20.74
N ARG A 320 -0.87 16.35 -19.44
CA ARG A 320 -1.56 17.26 -18.51
C ARG A 320 -0.86 17.27 -17.17
N THR A 321 -1.20 18.22 -16.32
CA THR A 321 -0.74 18.29 -14.93
C THR A 321 -1.67 17.52 -13.99
N TYR A 322 -1.13 17.08 -12.85
CA TYR A 322 -1.82 16.31 -11.83
C TYR A 322 -1.65 16.97 -10.45
N PRO A 323 -2.33 18.11 -10.20
CA PRO A 323 -2.14 18.88 -8.95
C PRO A 323 -2.62 18.17 -7.69
N GLY A 324 -3.27 17.01 -7.84
CA GLY A 324 -3.66 16.12 -6.75
C GLY A 324 -2.67 15.01 -6.43
N LEU A 325 -1.47 14.97 -7.06
CA LEU A 325 -0.47 13.92 -6.82
C LEU A 325 -0.16 13.77 -5.33
N ARG A 326 -0.12 12.53 -4.82
CA ARG A 326 0.06 12.30 -3.37
C ARG A 326 1.37 12.87 -2.85
N GLY A 327 2.50 12.63 -3.52
CA GLY A 327 3.79 13.15 -3.08
C GLY A 327 4.93 12.15 -3.30
N ALA A 328 5.71 11.89 -2.26
CA ALA A 328 6.89 11.06 -2.38
C ALA A 328 7.03 10.05 -1.23
N MET A 329 7.82 9.02 -1.47
CA MET A 329 8.20 8.01 -0.49
C MET A 329 9.71 7.83 -0.49
N THR A 330 10.26 7.42 0.66
CA THR A 330 11.66 7.02 0.70
C THR A 330 11.92 5.72 1.45
N TRP A 331 12.83 4.95 0.93
CA TRP A 331 13.56 3.87 1.59
C TRP A 331 14.92 4.42 2.03
N SER A 332 15.17 4.76 3.27
CA SER A 332 14.30 4.67 4.43
C SER A 332 14.55 5.87 5.35
N THR A 333 13.75 6.06 6.37
CA THR A 333 13.98 7.09 7.41
C THR A 333 15.33 6.90 8.10
N ASN A 334 15.78 5.64 8.24
CA ASN A 334 17.08 5.28 8.82
C ASN A 334 18.26 5.68 7.89
N TRP A 335 18.11 5.49 6.58
CA TRP A 335 19.10 5.96 5.60
C TRP A 335 19.08 7.47 5.46
N ASP A 336 17.92 8.11 5.61
CA ASP A 336 17.80 9.58 5.67
C ASP A 336 18.51 10.12 6.91
N ALA A 337 18.28 9.53 8.09
CA ALA A 337 19.00 9.88 9.32
C ALA A 337 20.51 9.72 9.17
N SER A 338 20.97 8.67 8.50
CA SER A 338 22.39 8.46 8.18
C SER A 338 22.96 9.59 7.31
N ALA A 339 22.11 10.25 6.53
CA ALA A 339 22.42 11.41 5.68
C ALA A 339 22.00 12.73 6.33
N GLN A 340 21.87 12.80 7.66
CA GLN A 340 21.48 14.01 8.42
C GLN A 340 20.09 14.56 8.01
N ASN A 341 19.18 13.69 7.65
CA ASN A 341 17.83 13.99 7.19
C ASN A 341 17.78 14.89 5.93
N ALA A 342 18.81 14.79 5.08
CA ALA A 342 18.92 15.62 3.88
C ALA A 342 17.75 15.43 2.91
N TRP A 343 17.26 14.19 2.81
CA TRP A 343 16.13 13.89 1.93
C TRP A 343 14.83 14.50 2.48
N SER A 344 14.46 14.21 3.71
CA SER A 344 13.21 14.73 4.30
C SER A 344 13.22 16.24 4.43
N ASN A 345 14.34 16.86 4.81
CA ASN A 345 14.49 18.31 4.89
C ASN A 345 14.28 19.01 3.54
N ALA A 346 14.59 18.36 2.41
CA ALA A 346 14.45 18.93 1.08
C ALA A 346 13.11 18.58 0.42
N VAL A 347 12.65 17.32 0.55
CA VAL A 347 11.45 16.82 -0.13
C VAL A 347 10.18 17.10 0.67
N GLY A 348 10.24 17.00 2.01
CA GLY A 348 9.07 17.21 2.86
C GLY A 348 8.40 18.57 2.66
N PRO A 349 9.10 19.71 2.87
CA PRO A 349 8.51 21.03 2.64
C PRO A 349 8.03 21.23 1.20
N HIS A 350 8.71 20.63 0.20
CA HIS A 350 8.31 20.71 -1.19
C HIS A 350 6.99 19.99 -1.45
N VAL A 351 6.85 18.76 -0.94
CA VAL A 351 5.59 17.97 -1.03
C VAL A 351 4.45 18.71 -0.35
N HIS A 352 4.66 19.22 0.86
CA HIS A 352 3.62 19.96 1.59
C HIS A 352 3.23 21.29 0.93
N GLY A 353 4.08 21.84 0.06
CA GLY A 353 3.84 23.06 -0.74
C GLY A 353 3.29 22.78 -2.16
N LEU A 354 2.92 21.56 -2.50
CA LEU A 354 2.30 21.23 -3.79
C LEU A 354 0.90 21.87 -3.93
N PRO A 355 0.40 22.10 -5.17
CA PRO A 355 -0.82 22.88 -5.42
C PRO A 355 -2.12 22.16 -5.01
#